data_15acc93eca416545e38b40c985928795
#
_entry.id   15acc93eca416545e38b40c985928795
#
_cell.length_a   1.000
_cell.length_b   1.000
_cell.length_c   1.000
_cell.angle_alpha   90.00
_cell.angle_beta   90.00
_cell.angle_gamma   90.00
#
_symmetry.space_group_name_H-M   'P 1'
#
loop_
_entity.id
_entity.type
_entity.pdbx_description
1 polymer ?
#
loop_
_entity_poly.entity_id
_entity_poly.type
_entity_poly.pdbx_seq_one_letter_code
_entity_poly.pdbx_strand_id
1 'polypeptide(L)'
;MVFQPHQYSRLRRFLPDFARALSAADRIVIPEVFAARDGDEDRRCVSSDDLVSAVRHCGGDAVHIADFASIVDFVRTQARTGDVVVTMGAGDVGDVAGRLAKAL
;
A
#
# COMPACT_ATOMS: atom_id res chain seq x y z
N MET A 1 -6.58 4.87 0.87
CA MET A 1 -5.33 4.71 1.66
C MET A 1 -4.22 4.19 0.78
N VAL A 2 -3.04 4.78 0.87
CA VAL A 2 -1.82 4.25 0.25
C VAL A 2 -0.97 3.66 1.38
N PHE A 3 -0.84 2.35 1.41
CA PHE A 3 -0.10 1.65 2.46
C PHE A 3 1.11 0.95 1.89
N GLN A 4 2.30 1.34 2.31
CA GLN A 4 3.55 0.68 1.93
C GLN A 4 4.01 -0.25 3.04
N PRO A 5 4.00 -1.57 2.81
CA PRO A 5 4.57 -2.51 3.78
C PRO A 5 6.05 -2.23 4.00
N HIS A 6 6.48 -2.25 5.25
CA HIS A 6 7.87 -2.09 5.63
C HIS A 6 8.45 -3.45 5.98
N GLN A 7 9.41 -3.90 5.19
CA GLN A 7 10.07 -5.20 5.25
C GLN A 7 9.17 -6.38 4.84
N TYR A 8 9.71 -7.24 3.99
CA TYR A 8 9.04 -8.48 3.58
C TYR A 8 8.83 -9.44 4.76
N SER A 9 9.77 -9.48 5.71
CA SER A 9 9.67 -10.30 6.90
C SER A 9 8.44 -9.96 7.74
N ARG A 10 8.17 -8.68 7.94
CA ARG A 10 6.99 -8.22 8.67
C ARG A 10 5.71 -8.50 7.91
N LEU A 11 5.71 -8.25 6.60
CA LEU A 11 4.55 -8.53 5.77
C LEU A 11 4.21 -10.02 5.80
N ARG A 12 5.21 -10.89 5.65
CA ARG A 12 5.03 -12.34 5.71
C ARG A 12 4.42 -12.79 7.04
N ARG A 13 4.93 -12.25 8.14
CA ARG A 13 4.52 -12.64 9.49
C ARG A 13 3.11 -12.16 9.84
N PHE A 14 2.76 -10.95 9.43
CA PHE A 14 1.53 -10.28 9.85
C PHE A 14 0.51 -10.11 8.72
N LEU A 15 0.67 -10.88 7.62
CA LEU A 15 -0.18 -10.71 6.44
C LEU A 15 -1.68 -10.71 6.74
N PRO A 16 -2.24 -11.68 7.51
CA PRO A 16 -3.67 -11.68 7.82
C PRO A 16 -4.10 -10.47 8.65
N ASP A 17 -3.25 -10.02 9.57
CA ASP A 17 -3.56 -8.88 10.43
C ASP A 17 -3.60 -7.57 9.63
N PHE A 18 -2.62 -7.39 8.73
CA PHE A 18 -2.62 -6.25 7.81
C PHE A 18 -3.85 -6.25 6.91
N ALA A 19 -4.20 -7.40 6.35
CA ALA A 19 -5.36 -7.51 5.47
C ALA A 19 -6.65 -7.12 6.17
N ARG A 20 -6.87 -7.59 7.39
CA ARG A 20 -8.06 -7.23 8.16
C ARG A 20 -8.10 -5.74 8.50
N ALA A 21 -6.98 -5.20 8.96
CA ALA A 21 -6.91 -3.78 9.33
C ALA A 21 -7.12 -2.86 8.12
N LEU A 22 -6.48 -3.16 7.00
CA LEU A 22 -6.59 -2.35 5.78
C LEU A 22 -7.99 -2.39 5.17
N SER A 23 -8.72 -3.48 5.35
CA SER A 23 -10.08 -3.64 4.80
C SER A 23 -11.07 -2.61 5.35
N ALA A 24 -10.72 -1.91 6.43
CA ALA A 24 -11.55 -0.81 6.95
C ALA A 24 -11.52 0.43 6.06
N ALA A 25 -10.51 0.59 5.21
CA ALA A 25 -10.45 1.70 4.26
C ALA A 25 -11.35 1.42 3.04
N ASP A 26 -11.90 2.47 2.45
CA ASP A 26 -12.78 2.34 1.28
C ASP A 26 -12.01 1.85 0.05
N ARG A 27 -10.79 2.33 -0.13
CA ARG A 27 -9.93 1.95 -1.24
C ARG A 27 -8.47 1.91 -0.78
N ILE A 28 -7.75 0.88 -1.19
CA ILE A 28 -6.38 0.64 -0.75
C ILE A 28 -5.45 0.50 -1.96
N VAL A 29 -4.36 1.26 -1.98
CA VAL A 29 -3.29 1.15 -2.97
C VAL A 29 -2.04 0.69 -2.26
N ILE A 30 -1.41 -0.36 -2.78
CA ILE A 30 -0.22 -0.96 -2.16
C ILE A 30 0.94 -0.88 -3.15
N PRO A 31 1.98 -0.05 -2.87
CA PRO A 31 3.20 0.00 -3.66
C PRO A 31 4.11 -1.20 -3.37
N GLU A 32 5.28 -1.22 -3.98
CA GLU A 32 6.31 -2.20 -3.64
C GLU A 32 6.65 -2.14 -2.15
N VAL A 33 6.98 -3.30 -1.59
CA VAL A 33 7.43 -3.40 -0.20
C VAL A 33 8.74 -2.63 -0.04
N PHE A 34 8.85 -1.84 1.02
CA PHE A 34 10.10 -1.22 1.41
C PHE A 34 10.97 -2.26 2.11
N ALA A 35 11.93 -2.83 1.38
CA ALA A 35 12.67 -4.01 1.81
C ALA A 35 13.58 -3.77 3.01
N ALA A 36 14.14 -2.57 3.13
CA ALA A 36 15.09 -2.21 4.18
C ALA A 36 16.25 -3.22 4.25
N ARG A 37 16.35 -4.01 5.32
CA ARG A 37 17.43 -4.98 5.53
C ARG A 37 16.95 -6.43 5.43
N ASP A 38 15.89 -6.67 4.69
CA ASP A 38 15.35 -8.03 4.54
C ASP A 38 16.29 -8.95 3.80
N GLY A 39 16.24 -10.23 4.17
CA GLY A 39 16.93 -11.30 3.47
C GLY A 39 16.19 -11.75 2.22
N ASP A 40 16.89 -12.46 1.34
CA ASP A 40 16.34 -12.94 0.07
C ASP A 40 15.19 -13.94 0.26
N GLU A 41 15.22 -14.73 1.32
CA GLU A 41 14.16 -15.70 1.59
C GLU A 41 12.81 -15.02 1.79
N ASP A 42 12.75 -13.99 2.61
CA ASP A 42 11.52 -13.28 2.86
C ASP A 42 10.99 -12.62 1.59
N ARG A 43 11.88 -12.08 0.76
CA ARG A 43 11.52 -11.47 -0.53
C ARG A 43 10.89 -12.47 -1.49
N ARG A 44 11.28 -13.73 -1.44
CA ARG A 44 10.73 -14.79 -2.29
C ARG A 44 9.39 -15.33 -1.78
N CYS A 45 9.12 -15.21 -0.50
CA CYS A 45 7.96 -15.83 0.13
C CYS A 45 6.70 -14.97 0.14
N VAL A 46 6.83 -13.67 -0.04
CA VAL A 46 5.70 -12.74 0.03
C VAL A 46 5.92 -11.54 -0.89
N SER A 47 4.82 -10.97 -1.37
CA SER A 47 4.85 -9.78 -2.22
C SER A 47 3.69 -8.84 -1.87
N SER A 48 3.71 -7.63 -2.46
CA SER A 48 2.58 -6.70 -2.36
C SER A 48 1.31 -7.30 -2.96
N ASP A 49 1.42 -8.12 -4.01
CA ASP A 49 0.26 -8.82 -4.60
C ASP A 49 -0.38 -9.79 -3.62
N ASP A 50 0.40 -10.44 -2.77
CA ASP A 50 -0.14 -11.31 -1.73
C ASP A 50 -1.00 -10.53 -0.74
N LEU A 51 -0.57 -9.34 -0.36
CA LEU A 51 -1.34 -8.47 0.52
C LEU A 51 -2.62 -7.99 -0.17
N VAL A 52 -2.54 -7.61 -1.45
CA VAL A 52 -3.72 -7.23 -2.24
C VAL A 52 -4.75 -8.36 -2.24
N SER A 53 -4.30 -9.58 -2.52
CA SER A 53 -5.19 -10.76 -2.53
C SER A 53 -5.82 -11.01 -1.17
N ALA A 54 -5.06 -10.88 -0.09
CA ALA A 54 -5.55 -11.06 1.27
C ALA A 54 -6.58 -9.99 1.65
N VAL A 55 -6.35 -8.73 1.27
CA VAL A 55 -7.30 -7.63 1.51
C VAL A 55 -8.60 -7.89 0.75
N ARG A 56 -8.51 -8.29 -0.52
CA ARG A 56 -9.68 -8.63 -1.33
C ARG A 56 -10.47 -9.79 -0.73
N HIS A 57 -9.78 -10.78 -0.22
CA HIS A 57 -10.41 -11.92 0.46
C HIS A 57 -11.17 -11.50 1.70
N CYS A 58 -10.76 -10.44 2.36
CA CYS A 58 -11.48 -9.83 3.49
C CYS A 58 -12.60 -8.87 3.04
N GLY A 59 -12.86 -8.75 1.76
CA GLY A 59 -13.89 -7.87 1.22
C GLY A 59 -13.43 -6.43 0.92
N GLY A 60 -12.14 -6.14 1.04
CA GLY A 60 -11.59 -4.82 0.76
C GLY A 60 -11.36 -4.58 -0.73
N ASP A 61 -11.25 -3.32 -1.11
CA ASP A 61 -10.93 -2.88 -2.47
C ASP A 61 -9.46 -2.45 -2.54
N ALA A 62 -8.60 -3.34 -3.02
CA ALA A 62 -7.16 -3.13 -3.05
C ALA A 62 -6.58 -3.34 -4.44
N VAL A 63 -5.56 -2.55 -4.78
CA VAL A 63 -4.76 -2.71 -6.00
C VAL A 63 -3.28 -2.55 -5.68
N HIS A 64 -2.43 -3.22 -6.45
CA HIS A 64 -0.99 -3.04 -6.39
C HIS A 64 -0.56 -2.09 -7.52
N ILE A 65 0.15 -1.02 -7.16
CA ILE A 65 0.77 -0.10 -8.11
C ILE A 65 2.20 0.11 -7.63
N ALA A 66 3.17 -0.35 -8.40
CA ALA A 66 4.56 -0.45 -7.94
C ALA A 66 5.20 0.91 -7.64
N ASP A 67 5.07 1.88 -8.54
CA ASP A 67 5.79 3.15 -8.44
C ASP A 67 4.90 4.31 -7.96
N PHE A 68 5.53 5.26 -7.29
CA PHE A 68 4.82 6.39 -6.70
C PHE A 68 4.22 7.34 -7.73
N ALA A 69 4.87 7.54 -8.87
CA ALA A 69 4.33 8.41 -9.91
C ALA A 69 2.99 7.90 -10.42
N SER A 70 2.90 6.59 -10.67
CA SER A 70 1.65 5.95 -11.10
C SER A 70 0.58 5.99 -9.99
N ILE A 71 0.98 5.87 -8.73
CA ILE A 71 0.06 5.99 -7.60
C ILE A 71 -0.52 7.41 -7.54
N VAL A 72 0.30 8.42 -7.70
CA VAL A 72 -0.16 9.82 -7.72
C VAL A 72 -1.20 10.02 -8.82
N ASP A 73 -0.92 9.54 -10.03
CA ASP A 73 -1.85 9.64 -11.17
C ASP A 73 -3.15 8.89 -10.89
N PHE A 74 -3.06 7.69 -10.35
CA PHE A 74 -4.23 6.89 -9.99
C PHE A 74 -5.11 7.61 -8.97
N VAL A 75 -4.52 8.13 -7.90
CA VAL A 75 -5.27 8.81 -6.83
C VAL A 75 -5.91 10.10 -7.37
N ARG A 76 -5.18 10.87 -8.19
CA ARG A 76 -5.73 12.08 -8.81
C ARG A 76 -6.96 11.78 -9.67
N THR A 77 -6.96 10.67 -10.37
CA THR A 77 -8.06 10.25 -11.22
C THR A 77 -9.25 9.74 -10.42
N GLN A 78 -9.01 9.07 -9.31
CA GLN A 78 -10.04 8.36 -8.53
C GLN A 78 -10.61 9.17 -7.37
N ALA A 79 -9.82 10.07 -6.79
CA ALA A 79 -10.25 10.85 -5.62
C ALA A 79 -11.31 11.88 -6.01
N ARG A 80 -12.27 12.08 -5.11
CA ARG A 80 -13.38 13.03 -5.27
C ARG A 80 -13.42 13.99 -4.11
N THR A 81 -14.11 15.11 -4.28
CA THR A 81 -14.35 16.06 -3.21
C THR A 81 -14.99 15.37 -2.01
N GLY A 82 -14.41 15.57 -0.84
CA GLY A 82 -14.86 14.93 0.39
C GLY A 82 -14.05 13.70 0.78
N ASP A 83 -13.24 13.17 -0.13
CA ASP A 83 -12.37 12.03 0.17
C ASP A 83 -11.18 12.45 1.03
N VAL A 84 -10.75 11.53 1.88
CA VAL A 84 -9.52 11.68 2.67
C VAL A 84 -8.50 10.68 2.15
N VAL A 85 -7.34 11.18 1.74
CA VAL A 85 -6.23 10.33 1.29
C VAL A 85 -5.20 10.23 2.40
N VAL A 86 -4.95 9.00 2.84
CA VAL A 86 -3.97 8.72 3.90
C VAL A 86 -2.82 7.93 3.30
N THR A 87 -1.60 8.38 3.50
CA THR A 87 -0.39 7.60 3.21
C THR A 87 0.17 7.05 4.51
N MET A 88 0.53 5.78 4.51
CA MET A 88 1.04 5.11 5.70
C MET A 88 2.20 4.19 5.35
N GLY A 89 3.29 4.31 6.09
CA GLY A 89 4.48 3.50 5.91
C GLY A 89 5.69 4.13 6.58
N ALA A 90 6.72 3.34 6.83
CA ALA A 90 7.94 3.78 7.49
C ALA A 90 9.03 4.24 6.51
N GLY A 91 8.83 4.04 5.20
CA GLY A 91 9.79 4.43 4.18
C GLY A 91 9.42 5.76 3.50
N ASP A 92 9.62 5.80 2.20
CA ASP A 92 9.47 7.01 1.39
C ASP A 92 8.04 7.27 0.87
N VAL A 93 7.07 6.49 1.30
CA VAL A 93 5.67 6.64 0.87
C VAL A 93 5.09 8.02 1.19
N GLY A 94 5.64 8.71 2.17
CA GLY A 94 5.25 10.09 2.49
C GLY A 94 5.41 11.06 1.33
N ASP A 95 6.32 10.76 0.39
CA ASP A 95 6.49 11.55 -0.83
C ASP A 95 5.23 11.59 -1.69
N VAL A 96 4.43 10.52 -1.66
CA VAL A 96 3.14 10.45 -2.36
C VAL A 96 2.20 11.54 -1.84
N ALA A 97 2.11 11.70 -0.53
CA ALA A 97 1.27 12.74 0.08
C ALA A 97 1.72 14.14 -0.35
N GLY A 98 3.04 14.38 -0.36
CA GLY A 98 3.59 15.66 -0.80
C GLY A 98 3.28 15.98 -2.25
N ARG A 99 3.41 14.99 -3.14
CA ARG A 99 3.10 15.13 -4.57
C ARG A 99 1.60 15.37 -4.79
N LEU A 100 0.75 14.65 -4.05
CA LEU A 100 -0.70 14.82 -4.15
C LEU A 100 -1.15 16.19 -3.66
N ALA A 101 -0.57 16.70 -2.59
CA ALA A 101 -0.89 18.01 -2.06
C ALA A 101 -0.61 19.13 -3.08
N LYS A 102 0.41 18.96 -3.92
CA LYS A 102 0.75 19.90 -4.99
C LYS A 102 -0.13 19.74 -6.24
N ALA A 103 -0.64 18.54 -6.46
CA ALA A 103 -1.38 18.18 -7.68
C ALA A 103 -2.88 18.36 -7.55
N LEU A 104 -3.38 18.36 -6.33
CA LEU A 104 -4.84 18.56 -6.03
C LEU A 104 -5.15 20.02 -5.60
#